data_73d286536bddeb37f63342ef7db4fe43
#
_entry.id   73d286536bddeb37f63342ef7db4fe43
#
_cell.length_a   1.000
_cell.length_b   1.000
_cell.length_c   1.000
_cell.angle_alpha   90.00
_cell.angle_beta   90.00
_cell.angle_gamma   90.00
#
_symmetry.space_group_name_H-M   'P 1'
#
loop_
_entity.id
_entity.type
_entity.pdbx_description
1 polymer ?
#
loop_
_entity_poly.entity_id
_entity_poly.type
_entity_poly.pdbx_seq_one_letter_code
_entity_poly.pdbx_strand_id
1 'polypeptide(L)'
;MIPRSVAAALALGFASHALAQAEAKDNIAGPYVPTPWVIVDEMLKLADVRADDVVYDLGSGDGRLVIAAAKRYQARGVGVELQPELVELARSGAKKEDVADRVKFVQGDLFETDIREASVVMLYLLPQFVMRLVPRFLAELRPGTRIVSHDYPLLPWRPDKELSMDVPEKEFISGTSWTRLFYYVVPARVGGVWDLSLPKALAGAPLMLQITQEPDAVGGLVSDGRDDFYLRDMTVRAEQVRFGLLYKGRLMAFEGKAAGDTMSGSVRARSGSGTWTARRVK
;
A
#
# COMPACT_ATOMS: atom_id res chain seq x y z
N MET A 1 60.56 12.30 -20.19
CA MET A 1 59.72 11.32 -20.92
C MET A 1 59.05 10.45 -19.90
N ILE A 2 57.77 10.75 -19.56
CA ILE A 2 56.98 10.01 -18.56
C ILE A 2 56.31 8.86 -19.32
N PRO A 3 56.39 7.62 -18.85
CA PRO A 3 55.81 6.48 -19.56
C PRO A 3 54.28 6.57 -19.61
N ARG A 4 53.72 6.37 -20.80
CA ARG A 4 52.30 6.43 -21.14
C ARG A 4 51.41 5.40 -20.37
N SER A 5 52.00 4.47 -19.64
CA SER A 5 51.31 3.40 -18.90
C SER A 5 50.77 3.83 -17.51
N VAL A 6 51.20 4.94 -16.94
CA VAL A 6 50.73 5.40 -15.63
C VAL A 6 49.45 6.26 -15.74
N ALA A 7 49.24 6.93 -16.88
CA ALA A 7 48.06 7.76 -17.11
C ALA A 7 46.77 6.94 -17.32
N ALA A 8 46.87 5.73 -17.88
CA ALA A 8 45.71 4.87 -18.14
C ALA A 8 45.13 4.21 -16.85
N ALA A 9 45.98 3.87 -15.89
CA ALA A 9 45.54 3.27 -14.62
C ALA A 9 44.83 4.27 -13.70
N LEU A 10 45.19 5.54 -13.72
CA LEU A 10 44.54 6.60 -12.94
C LEU A 10 43.17 6.98 -13.51
N ALA A 11 42.99 6.94 -14.85
CA ALA A 11 41.70 7.25 -15.48
C ALA A 11 40.63 6.17 -15.22
N LEU A 12 41.01 4.89 -15.15
CA LEU A 12 40.11 3.78 -14.85
C LEU A 12 39.64 3.76 -13.37
N GLY A 13 40.52 4.19 -12.44
CA GLY A 13 40.17 4.29 -11.03
C GLY A 13 39.15 5.38 -10.73
N PHE A 14 39.24 6.54 -11.42
CA PHE A 14 38.28 7.64 -11.25
C PHE A 14 36.91 7.33 -11.89
N ALA A 15 36.89 6.61 -13.03
CA ALA A 15 35.64 6.22 -13.66
C ALA A 15 34.86 5.18 -12.83
N SER A 16 35.56 4.22 -12.20
CA SER A 16 34.92 3.21 -11.33
C SER A 16 34.36 3.84 -10.04
N HIS A 17 35.03 4.80 -9.45
CA HIS A 17 34.52 5.53 -8.27
C HIS A 17 33.35 6.45 -8.62
N ALA A 18 33.37 7.11 -9.78
CA ALA A 18 32.27 7.95 -10.23
C ALA A 18 31.01 7.14 -10.56
N LEU A 19 31.16 5.95 -11.17
CA LEU A 19 30.05 5.04 -11.43
C LEU A 19 29.47 4.45 -10.13
N ALA A 20 30.32 4.03 -9.18
CA ALA A 20 29.86 3.54 -7.88
C ALA A 20 29.17 4.64 -7.04
N GLN A 21 29.62 5.89 -7.15
CA GLN A 21 28.96 7.03 -6.50
C GLN A 21 27.66 7.44 -7.22
N ALA A 22 27.54 7.25 -8.53
CA ALA A 22 26.32 7.47 -9.29
C ALA A 22 25.25 6.40 -8.94
N GLU A 23 25.64 5.13 -8.91
CA GLU A 23 24.76 4.03 -8.49
C GLU A 23 24.29 4.16 -7.02
N ALA A 24 25.17 4.63 -6.12
CA ALA A 24 24.80 4.91 -4.73
C ALA A 24 23.81 6.09 -4.60
N LYS A 25 23.85 7.07 -5.52
CA LYS A 25 22.89 8.20 -5.52
C LYS A 25 21.49 7.80 -6.04
N ASP A 26 21.41 6.84 -6.95
CA ASP A 26 20.12 6.38 -7.50
C ASP A 26 19.32 5.51 -6.53
N ASN A 27 19.94 4.97 -5.49
CA ASN A 27 19.28 4.15 -4.46
C ASN A 27 18.81 4.95 -3.23
N ILE A 28 19.08 6.25 -3.14
CA ILE A 28 18.61 7.07 -2.01
C ILE A 28 17.20 7.57 -2.30
N ALA A 29 16.23 7.15 -1.51
CA ALA A 29 14.81 7.56 -1.61
C ALA A 29 14.55 9.05 -1.27
N GLY A 30 15.56 9.89 -1.42
CA GLY A 30 15.59 11.33 -1.15
C GLY A 30 16.45 11.70 0.06
N PRO A 31 16.63 13.00 0.33
CA PRO A 31 17.33 13.47 1.52
C PRO A 31 16.51 13.09 2.78
N TYR A 32 17.19 12.85 3.90
CA TYR A 32 16.53 12.71 5.18
C TYR A 32 15.82 14.02 5.57
N VAL A 33 14.51 13.99 5.63
CA VAL A 33 13.62 15.08 6.03
C VAL A 33 12.73 14.58 7.17
N PRO A 34 13.01 15.01 8.43
CA PRO A 34 12.24 14.52 9.57
C PRO A 34 10.80 15.02 9.54
N THR A 35 9.83 14.09 9.63
CA THR A 35 8.41 14.42 9.72
C THR A 35 8.12 15.19 11.02
N PRO A 36 7.51 16.39 11.01
CA PRO A 36 7.08 17.09 12.22
C PRO A 36 6.18 16.21 13.10
N TRP A 37 6.30 16.38 14.42
CA TRP A 37 5.61 15.51 15.38
C TRP A 37 4.08 15.58 15.25
N VAL A 38 3.53 16.75 14.95
CA VAL A 38 2.09 16.90 14.71
C VAL A 38 1.62 16.07 13.51
N ILE A 39 2.45 15.96 12.47
CA ILE A 39 2.15 15.12 11.28
C ILE A 39 2.28 13.64 11.66
N VAL A 40 3.30 13.24 12.43
CA VAL A 40 3.42 11.87 12.97
C VAL A 40 2.13 11.46 13.68
N ASP A 41 1.61 12.33 14.54
CA ASP A 41 0.38 12.08 15.30
C ASP A 41 -0.83 11.92 14.39
N GLU A 42 -0.98 12.79 13.40
CA GLU A 42 -2.10 12.73 12.47
C GLU A 42 -2.01 11.51 11.52
N MET A 43 -0.80 11.10 11.10
CA MET A 43 -0.62 9.87 10.33
C MET A 43 -1.05 8.64 11.12
N LEU A 44 -0.63 8.52 12.38
CA LEU A 44 -1.00 7.39 13.26
C LEU A 44 -2.51 7.37 13.58
N LYS A 45 -3.12 8.53 13.80
CA LYS A 45 -4.58 8.66 13.98
C LYS A 45 -5.36 8.32 12.70
N LEU A 46 -4.93 8.83 11.54
CA LEU A 46 -5.58 8.58 10.25
C LEU A 46 -5.55 7.10 9.90
N ALA A 47 -4.45 6.41 10.23
CA ALA A 47 -4.33 4.97 10.08
C ALA A 47 -5.14 4.18 11.12
N ASP A 48 -5.72 4.81 12.15
CA ASP A 48 -6.38 4.13 13.28
C ASP A 48 -5.48 3.02 13.87
N VAL A 49 -4.24 3.40 14.21
CA VAL A 49 -3.24 2.45 14.74
C VAL A 49 -3.70 1.86 16.08
N ARG A 50 -3.52 0.56 16.26
CA ARG A 50 -3.95 -0.22 17.43
C ARG A 50 -2.81 -1.08 17.97
N ALA A 51 -2.99 -1.62 19.17
CA ALA A 51 -1.98 -2.41 19.85
C ALA A 51 -1.61 -3.74 19.16
N ASP A 52 -2.50 -4.28 18.35
CA ASP A 52 -2.29 -5.50 17.56
C ASP A 52 -1.66 -5.25 16.17
N ASP A 53 -1.41 -3.99 15.82
CA ASP A 53 -0.80 -3.62 14.56
C ASP A 53 0.71 -3.90 14.50
N VAL A 54 1.18 -4.10 13.27
CA VAL A 54 2.58 -4.04 12.86
C VAL A 54 2.75 -2.88 11.91
N VAL A 55 3.33 -1.79 12.40
CA VAL A 55 3.53 -0.56 11.65
C VAL A 55 4.88 -0.60 10.95
N TYR A 56 4.88 -0.59 9.63
CA TYR A 56 6.07 -0.44 8.80
C TYR A 56 6.26 1.02 8.39
N ASP A 57 7.48 1.54 8.54
CA ASP A 57 7.89 2.84 8.04
C ASP A 57 9.01 2.64 7.02
N LEU A 58 8.72 2.88 5.75
CA LEU A 58 9.64 2.66 4.64
C LEU A 58 10.40 3.96 4.32
N GLY A 59 11.68 3.98 4.65
CA GLY A 59 12.50 5.19 4.73
C GLY A 59 12.36 5.83 6.10
N SER A 60 12.58 5.04 7.16
CA SER A 60 12.19 5.41 8.52
C SER A 60 13.02 6.52 9.18
N GLY A 61 14.15 6.91 8.56
CA GLY A 61 15.02 7.93 9.12
C GLY A 61 15.41 7.64 10.56
N ASP A 62 15.12 8.57 11.47
CA ASP A 62 15.39 8.44 12.91
C ASP A 62 14.39 7.54 13.67
N GLY A 63 13.47 6.89 12.95
CA GLY A 63 12.52 5.93 13.50
C GLY A 63 11.34 6.53 14.27
N ARG A 64 11.15 7.86 14.22
CA ARG A 64 10.14 8.57 15.03
C ARG A 64 8.71 8.05 14.86
N LEU A 65 8.29 7.64 13.66
CA LEU A 65 6.95 7.10 13.39
C LEU A 65 6.72 5.77 14.11
N VAL A 66 7.61 4.81 13.94
CA VAL A 66 7.45 3.48 14.59
C VAL A 66 7.68 3.55 16.10
N ILE A 67 8.56 4.42 16.58
CA ILE A 67 8.75 4.69 18.01
C ILE A 67 7.48 5.29 18.63
N ALA A 68 6.86 6.28 17.95
CA ALA A 68 5.61 6.87 18.39
C ALA A 68 4.45 5.86 18.37
N ALA A 69 4.36 5.01 17.35
CA ALA A 69 3.38 3.93 17.26
C ALA A 69 3.51 2.96 18.47
N ALA A 70 4.73 2.53 18.78
CA ALA A 70 4.99 1.65 19.90
C ALA A 70 4.68 2.31 21.25
N LYS A 71 5.13 3.56 21.45
CA LYS A 71 4.97 4.26 22.73
C LYS A 71 3.52 4.62 23.04
N ARG A 72 2.77 5.12 22.05
CA ARG A 72 1.44 5.70 22.26
C ARG A 72 0.30 4.70 22.06
N TYR A 73 0.49 3.73 21.16
CA TYR A 73 -0.53 2.75 20.76
C TYR A 73 -0.20 1.33 21.17
N GLN A 74 0.98 1.08 21.74
CA GLN A 74 1.48 -0.26 22.09
C GLN A 74 1.63 -1.19 20.87
N ALA A 75 1.69 -0.64 19.65
CA ALA A 75 1.87 -1.38 18.42
C ALA A 75 3.30 -1.93 18.30
N ARG A 76 3.51 -2.94 17.47
CA ARG A 76 4.86 -3.32 17.01
C ARG A 76 5.27 -2.42 15.84
N GLY A 77 6.56 -2.14 15.69
CA GLY A 77 7.08 -1.28 14.62
C GLY A 77 8.27 -1.90 13.89
N VAL A 78 8.33 -1.69 12.58
CA VAL A 78 9.49 -2.02 11.74
C VAL A 78 9.86 -0.79 10.91
N GLY A 79 11.02 -0.20 11.21
CA GLY A 79 11.61 0.87 10.41
C GLY A 79 12.60 0.28 9.41
N VAL A 80 12.46 0.63 8.14
CA VAL A 80 13.39 0.25 7.06
C VAL A 80 14.15 1.48 6.61
N GLU A 81 15.47 1.48 6.74
CA GLU A 81 16.31 2.63 6.41
C GLU A 81 17.61 2.16 5.75
N LEU A 82 18.05 2.86 4.71
CA LEU A 82 19.25 2.53 3.96
C LEU A 82 20.53 3.02 4.67
N GLN A 83 20.46 4.19 5.31
CA GLN A 83 21.60 4.86 5.91
C GLN A 83 21.90 4.29 7.30
N PRO A 84 23.10 3.68 7.52
CA PRO A 84 23.44 3.03 8.79
C PRO A 84 23.43 4.00 9.96
N GLU A 85 23.80 5.25 9.76
CA GLU A 85 23.83 6.28 10.80
C GLU A 85 22.41 6.59 11.32
N LEU A 86 21.42 6.63 10.44
CA LEU A 86 20.02 6.83 10.81
C LEU A 86 19.44 5.59 11.49
N VAL A 87 19.83 4.38 11.07
CA VAL A 87 19.45 3.13 11.75
C VAL A 87 19.95 3.13 13.20
N GLU A 88 21.19 3.52 13.45
CA GLU A 88 21.73 3.59 14.81
C GLU A 88 21.08 4.71 15.65
N LEU A 89 20.77 5.85 15.02
CA LEU A 89 20.01 6.93 15.68
C LEU A 89 18.63 6.43 16.11
N ALA A 90 17.90 5.72 15.21
CA ALA A 90 16.61 5.14 15.49
C ALA A 90 16.66 4.09 16.63
N ARG A 91 17.64 3.21 16.60
CA ARG A 91 17.87 2.22 17.68
C ARG A 91 18.13 2.88 19.04
N SER A 92 18.95 3.94 19.05
CA SER A 92 19.22 4.73 20.24
C SER A 92 17.95 5.43 20.75
N GLY A 93 17.16 6.02 19.83
CA GLY A 93 15.87 6.64 20.13
C GLY A 93 14.89 5.66 20.78
N ALA A 94 14.76 4.45 20.22
CA ALA A 94 13.90 3.40 20.76
C ALA A 94 14.28 2.98 22.19
N LYS A 95 15.59 2.85 22.46
CA LYS A 95 16.07 2.57 23.81
C LYS A 95 15.75 3.70 24.79
N LYS A 96 15.97 4.95 24.38
CA LYS A 96 15.67 6.14 25.20
C LYS A 96 14.18 6.26 25.53
N GLU A 97 13.31 5.86 24.62
CA GLU A 97 11.85 5.91 24.77
C GLU A 97 11.26 4.63 25.40
N ASP A 98 12.12 3.66 25.80
CA ASP A 98 11.75 2.40 26.44
C ASP A 98 10.77 1.54 25.62
N VAL A 99 11.00 1.48 24.29
CA VAL A 99 10.19 0.69 23.34
C VAL A 99 11.04 -0.22 22.45
N ALA A 100 12.29 -0.45 22.80
CA ALA A 100 13.22 -1.23 21.97
C ALA A 100 12.82 -2.70 21.80
N ASP A 101 11.98 -3.23 22.67
CA ASP A 101 11.40 -4.58 22.59
C ASP A 101 10.23 -4.67 21.60
N ARG A 102 9.62 -3.52 21.23
CA ARG A 102 8.47 -3.45 20.33
C ARG A 102 8.82 -3.01 18.92
N VAL A 103 10.01 -2.44 18.71
CA VAL A 103 10.42 -1.91 17.41
C VAL A 103 11.69 -2.57 16.90
N LYS A 104 11.74 -2.78 15.58
CA LYS A 104 12.92 -3.31 14.88
C LYS A 104 13.33 -2.32 13.79
N PHE A 105 14.64 -2.04 13.69
CA PHE A 105 15.19 -1.24 12.60
C PHE A 105 16.07 -2.11 11.72
N VAL A 106 15.70 -2.19 10.42
CA VAL A 106 16.36 -2.98 9.39
C VAL A 106 17.13 -2.00 8.50
N GLN A 107 18.46 -2.20 8.45
CA GLN A 107 19.26 -1.54 7.43
C GLN A 107 19.06 -2.28 6.10
N GLY A 108 18.48 -1.62 5.09
CA GLY A 108 18.22 -2.26 3.81
C GLY A 108 17.42 -1.41 2.83
N ASP A 109 17.32 -1.92 1.61
CA ASP A 109 16.50 -1.34 0.55
C ASP A 109 15.01 -1.61 0.83
N LEU A 110 14.22 -0.53 0.90
CA LEU A 110 12.78 -0.59 1.10
C LEU A 110 12.05 -1.31 -0.05
N PHE A 111 12.66 -1.40 -1.24
CA PHE A 111 12.09 -2.11 -2.37
C PHE A 111 12.29 -3.63 -2.32
N GLU A 112 13.25 -4.11 -1.51
CA GLU A 112 13.56 -5.54 -1.37
C GLU A 112 13.13 -6.11 -0.01
N THR A 113 12.86 -5.26 0.98
CA THR A 113 12.44 -5.68 2.30
C THR A 113 11.08 -6.37 2.27
N ASP A 114 10.94 -7.50 2.98
CA ASP A 114 9.64 -8.19 3.14
C ASP A 114 8.66 -7.33 3.95
N ILE A 115 7.54 -7.00 3.33
CA ILE A 115 6.49 -6.15 3.91
C ILE A 115 5.18 -6.91 4.23
N ARG A 116 5.15 -8.23 4.02
CA ARG A 116 3.93 -9.05 4.14
C ARG A 116 3.33 -9.10 5.54
N GLU A 117 4.12 -8.83 6.57
CA GLU A 117 3.65 -8.79 7.97
C GLU A 117 2.94 -7.47 8.30
N ALA A 118 3.15 -6.40 7.52
CA ALA A 118 2.60 -5.09 7.79
C ALA A 118 1.06 -5.12 7.85
N SER A 119 0.48 -4.49 8.87
CA SER A 119 -0.93 -4.13 8.94
C SER A 119 -1.15 -2.63 8.70
N VAL A 120 -0.07 -1.84 8.88
CA VAL A 120 -0.01 -0.41 8.57
C VAL A 120 1.32 -0.11 7.90
N VAL A 121 1.31 0.69 6.83
CA VAL A 121 2.51 1.20 6.16
C VAL A 121 2.48 2.73 6.19
N MET A 122 3.58 3.34 6.59
CA MET A 122 3.80 4.78 6.63
C MET A 122 4.86 5.16 5.60
N LEU A 123 4.65 6.28 4.90
CA LEU A 123 5.51 6.74 3.82
C LEU A 123 5.71 8.26 3.89
N TYR A 124 6.96 8.68 3.81
CA TYR A 124 7.33 10.05 3.44
C TYR A 124 8.50 10.02 2.46
N LEU A 125 8.21 9.70 1.21
CA LEU A 125 9.18 9.46 0.15
C LEU A 125 8.87 10.34 -1.05
N LEU A 126 9.87 10.61 -1.90
CA LEU A 126 9.65 11.33 -3.16
C LEU A 126 8.67 10.58 -4.10
N PRO A 127 7.94 11.30 -4.96
CA PRO A 127 6.86 10.73 -5.79
C PRO A 127 7.24 9.49 -6.58
N GLN A 128 8.43 9.47 -7.20
CA GLN A 128 8.88 8.33 -8.01
C GLN A 128 9.05 7.04 -7.19
N PHE A 129 9.46 7.15 -5.92
CA PHE A 129 9.62 5.99 -5.04
C PHE A 129 8.27 5.49 -4.53
N VAL A 130 7.38 6.42 -4.16
CA VAL A 130 6.01 6.08 -3.74
C VAL A 130 5.27 5.33 -4.85
N MET A 131 5.32 5.83 -6.09
CA MET A 131 4.67 5.19 -7.25
C MET A 131 5.28 3.81 -7.56
N ARG A 132 6.60 3.65 -7.43
CA ARG A 132 7.29 2.37 -7.65
C ARG A 132 6.86 1.30 -6.63
N LEU A 133 6.41 1.67 -5.44
CA LEU A 133 5.93 0.73 -4.40
C LEU A 133 4.50 0.22 -4.65
N VAL A 134 3.67 0.91 -5.43
CA VAL A 134 2.26 0.55 -5.63
C VAL A 134 2.07 -0.90 -6.09
N PRO A 135 2.79 -1.42 -7.11
CA PRO A 135 2.64 -2.81 -7.54
C PRO A 135 2.95 -3.80 -6.40
N ARG A 136 3.97 -3.53 -5.59
CA ARG A 136 4.34 -4.37 -4.44
C ARG A 136 3.26 -4.36 -3.37
N PHE A 137 2.71 -3.20 -3.03
CA PHE A 137 1.64 -3.09 -2.04
C PHE A 137 0.42 -3.92 -2.44
N LEU A 138 0.00 -3.84 -3.70
CA LEU A 138 -1.14 -4.59 -4.21
C LEU A 138 -0.85 -6.11 -4.33
N ALA A 139 0.40 -6.50 -4.56
CA ALA A 139 0.79 -7.90 -4.69
C ALA A 139 1.12 -8.59 -3.36
N GLU A 140 1.77 -7.90 -2.44
CA GLU A 140 2.38 -8.50 -1.24
C GLU A 140 1.57 -8.26 0.04
N LEU A 141 0.94 -7.10 0.19
CA LEU A 141 0.21 -6.77 1.40
C LEU A 141 -1.12 -7.51 1.47
N ARG A 142 -1.55 -7.78 2.69
CA ARG A 142 -2.85 -8.41 2.96
C ARG A 142 -4.00 -7.42 2.71
N PRO A 143 -5.14 -7.86 2.18
CA PRO A 143 -6.34 -7.05 2.13
C PRO A 143 -6.66 -6.46 3.51
N GLY A 144 -6.99 -5.16 3.55
CA GLY A 144 -7.22 -4.44 4.80
C GLY A 144 -5.99 -3.79 5.40
N THR A 145 -4.77 -4.05 4.90
CA THR A 145 -3.59 -3.27 5.29
C THR A 145 -3.82 -1.80 4.95
N ARG A 146 -3.54 -0.93 5.91
CA ARG A 146 -3.73 0.52 5.81
C ARG A 146 -2.42 1.18 5.44
N ILE A 147 -2.45 2.12 4.50
CA ILE A 147 -1.27 2.87 4.07
C ILE A 147 -1.55 4.36 4.27
N VAL A 148 -0.63 5.08 4.88
CA VAL A 148 -0.66 6.55 4.94
C VAL A 148 0.58 7.10 4.27
N SER A 149 0.37 7.90 3.23
CA SER A 149 1.45 8.60 2.52
C SER A 149 1.38 10.09 2.81
N HIS A 150 2.51 10.66 3.20
CA HIS A 150 2.69 12.07 3.49
C HIS A 150 3.11 12.81 2.22
N ASP A 151 2.39 13.88 1.87
CA ASP A 151 2.56 14.79 0.73
C ASP A 151 2.37 14.19 -0.67
N TYR A 152 2.65 12.91 -0.89
CA TYR A 152 2.66 12.32 -2.22
C TYR A 152 1.68 11.15 -2.33
N PRO A 153 0.71 11.22 -3.29
CA PRO A 153 -0.27 10.15 -3.50
C PRO A 153 0.36 8.94 -4.21
N LEU A 154 -0.21 7.76 -3.98
CA LEU A 154 0.17 6.49 -4.63
C LEU A 154 -0.48 6.36 -6.03
N LEU A 155 -0.16 7.28 -6.94
CA LEU A 155 -0.75 7.25 -8.29
C LEU A 155 -0.39 5.97 -9.06
N PRO A 156 -1.33 5.42 -9.87
CA PRO A 156 -2.68 5.94 -10.14
C PRO A 156 -3.75 5.54 -9.10
N TRP A 157 -3.39 4.83 -8.03
CA TRP A 157 -4.31 4.39 -6.98
C TRP A 157 -4.95 5.60 -6.27
N ARG A 158 -6.29 5.64 -6.22
CA ARG A 158 -7.04 6.73 -5.57
C ARG A 158 -7.09 6.52 -4.06
N PRO A 159 -6.85 7.55 -3.24
CA PRO A 159 -6.95 7.42 -1.80
C PRO A 159 -8.41 7.22 -1.35
N ASP A 160 -8.59 6.43 -0.28
CA ASP A 160 -9.88 6.28 0.42
C ASP A 160 -10.25 7.55 1.21
N LYS A 161 -9.22 8.27 1.71
CA LYS A 161 -9.37 9.55 2.40
C LYS A 161 -8.16 10.44 2.13
N GLU A 162 -8.40 11.74 2.16
CA GLU A 162 -7.37 12.78 2.09
C GLU A 162 -7.58 13.78 3.22
N LEU A 163 -6.50 14.15 3.92
CA LEU A 163 -6.47 15.18 4.93
C LEU A 163 -5.45 16.24 4.52
N SER A 164 -5.85 17.50 4.55
CA SER A 164 -4.97 18.64 4.29
C SER A 164 -4.88 19.50 5.55
N MET A 165 -3.68 19.97 5.87
CA MET A 165 -3.42 20.76 7.05
C MET A 165 -2.29 21.77 6.82
N ASP A 166 -2.32 22.86 7.60
CA ASP A 166 -1.23 23.83 7.69
C ASP A 166 -0.37 23.49 8.92
N VAL A 167 0.93 23.29 8.71
CA VAL A 167 1.92 22.90 9.73
C VAL A 167 3.11 23.85 9.64
N PRO A 168 3.11 24.97 10.34
CA PRO A 168 4.14 26.00 10.25
C PRO A 168 5.56 25.48 10.48
N GLU A 169 5.74 24.49 11.36
CA GLU A 169 7.05 23.89 11.64
C GLU A 169 7.66 23.21 10.40
N LYS A 170 6.81 22.76 9.48
CA LYS A 170 7.27 22.12 8.24
C LYS A 170 7.94 23.09 7.28
N GLU A 171 7.59 24.38 7.31
CA GLU A 171 8.15 25.41 6.43
C GLU A 171 9.68 25.52 6.60
N PHE A 172 10.16 25.42 7.84
CA PHE A 172 11.60 25.45 8.13
C PHE A 172 12.34 24.19 7.65
N ILE A 173 11.63 23.08 7.40
CA ILE A 173 12.21 21.79 7.04
C ILE A 173 12.14 21.56 5.52
N SER A 174 11.00 21.85 4.90
CA SER A 174 10.72 21.52 3.48
C SER A 174 10.33 22.73 2.61
N GLY A 175 10.36 23.95 3.15
CA GLY A 175 10.04 25.18 2.41
C GLY A 175 8.56 25.42 2.17
N THR A 176 7.67 24.65 2.80
CA THR A 176 6.21 24.84 2.76
C THR A 176 5.56 24.35 4.05
N SER A 177 4.60 25.13 4.58
CA SER A 177 3.78 24.71 5.73
C SER A 177 2.65 23.77 5.33
N TRP A 178 2.24 23.78 4.07
CA TRP A 178 1.12 22.96 3.60
C TRP A 178 1.48 21.48 3.53
N THR A 179 0.59 20.64 4.07
CA THR A 179 0.77 19.18 4.14
C THR A 179 -0.52 18.48 3.71
N ARG A 180 -0.36 17.36 3.00
CA ARG A 180 -1.43 16.43 2.67
C ARG A 180 -1.10 15.03 3.15
N LEU A 181 -2.08 14.34 3.73
CA LEU A 181 -2.00 12.93 4.08
C LEU A 181 -3.00 12.16 3.24
N PHE A 182 -2.53 11.11 2.59
CA PHE A 182 -3.33 10.23 1.74
C PHE A 182 -3.45 8.86 2.40
N TYR A 183 -4.68 8.43 2.64
CA TYR A 183 -4.98 7.16 3.28
C TYR A 183 -5.56 6.15 2.27
N TYR A 184 -5.06 4.92 2.32
CA TYR A 184 -5.46 3.83 1.45
C TYR A 184 -5.73 2.57 2.26
N VAL A 185 -6.65 1.73 1.78
CA VAL A 185 -6.87 0.38 2.29
C VAL A 185 -6.63 -0.62 1.17
N VAL A 186 -5.69 -1.53 1.37
CA VAL A 186 -5.33 -2.54 0.36
C VAL A 186 -6.56 -3.40 0.05
N PRO A 187 -7.01 -3.47 -1.22
CA PRO A 187 -8.15 -4.26 -1.62
C PRO A 187 -7.79 -5.75 -1.78
N ALA A 188 -8.77 -6.63 -1.66
CA ALA A 188 -8.61 -8.02 -2.08
C ALA A 188 -8.34 -8.11 -3.59
N ARG A 189 -7.55 -9.09 -4.00
CA ARG A 189 -7.24 -9.39 -5.40
C ARG A 189 -8.38 -10.21 -6.01
N VAL A 190 -9.32 -9.52 -6.65
CA VAL A 190 -10.51 -10.12 -7.26
C VAL A 190 -10.45 -10.21 -8.79
N GLY A 191 -9.45 -9.62 -9.43
CA GLY A 191 -9.24 -9.70 -10.89
C GLY A 191 -9.14 -11.15 -11.36
N GLY A 192 -9.72 -11.46 -12.53
CA GLY A 192 -9.72 -12.79 -13.13
C GLY A 192 -11.11 -13.34 -13.45
N VAL A 193 -11.18 -14.65 -13.73
CA VAL A 193 -12.41 -15.35 -14.11
C VAL A 193 -12.88 -16.22 -12.95
N TRP A 194 -14.20 -16.23 -12.73
CA TRP A 194 -14.83 -16.87 -11.61
C TRP A 194 -16.11 -17.63 -12.03
N ASP A 195 -16.31 -18.83 -11.51
CA ASP A 195 -17.58 -19.54 -11.59
C ASP A 195 -18.55 -18.94 -10.57
N LEU A 196 -19.58 -18.23 -11.03
CA LEU A 196 -20.58 -17.57 -10.19
C LEU A 196 -21.83 -18.44 -10.03
N SER A 197 -22.19 -18.73 -8.79
CA SER A 197 -23.39 -19.47 -8.43
C SER A 197 -24.39 -18.57 -7.73
N LEU A 198 -25.63 -18.58 -8.23
CA LEU A 198 -26.76 -17.83 -7.68
C LEU A 198 -27.89 -18.80 -7.25
N PRO A 199 -28.81 -18.36 -6.37
CA PRO A 199 -30.07 -19.10 -6.12
C PRO A 199 -30.83 -19.36 -7.42
N LYS A 200 -31.38 -20.55 -7.58
CA LYS A 200 -32.15 -20.97 -8.78
C LYS A 200 -33.27 -20.00 -9.17
N ALA A 201 -33.87 -19.32 -8.20
CA ALA A 201 -34.90 -18.30 -8.43
C ALA A 201 -34.36 -17.03 -9.11
N LEU A 202 -33.06 -16.77 -9.01
CA LEU A 202 -32.41 -15.57 -9.60
C LEU A 202 -31.70 -15.88 -10.93
N ALA A 203 -31.08 -17.06 -11.04
CA ALA A 203 -30.49 -17.54 -12.31
C ALA A 203 -30.60 -19.08 -12.37
N GLY A 204 -31.11 -19.58 -13.50
CA GLY A 204 -31.35 -21.01 -13.71
C GLY A 204 -30.15 -21.80 -14.22
N ALA A 205 -29.03 -21.15 -14.51
CA ALA A 205 -27.82 -21.76 -15.08
C ALA A 205 -26.55 -21.23 -14.39
N PRO A 206 -25.43 -21.96 -14.48
CA PRO A 206 -24.13 -21.46 -14.09
C PRO A 206 -23.79 -20.16 -14.84
N LEU A 207 -23.13 -19.23 -14.16
CA LEU A 207 -22.71 -17.95 -14.69
C LEU A 207 -21.20 -17.81 -14.56
N MET A 208 -20.57 -17.17 -15.53
CA MET A 208 -19.15 -16.81 -15.47
C MET A 208 -19.03 -15.33 -15.14
N LEU A 209 -18.29 -15.00 -14.08
CA LEU A 209 -18.01 -13.63 -13.68
C LEU A 209 -16.56 -13.32 -14.06
N GLN A 210 -16.35 -12.33 -14.91
CA GLN A 210 -15.02 -11.82 -15.27
C GLN A 210 -14.82 -10.44 -14.65
N ILE A 211 -13.72 -10.29 -13.88
CA ILE A 211 -13.36 -9.04 -13.19
C ILE A 211 -12.03 -8.54 -13.74
N THR A 212 -12.00 -7.26 -14.10
CA THR A 212 -10.78 -6.50 -14.36
C THR A 212 -10.53 -5.60 -13.16
N GLN A 213 -9.32 -5.65 -12.62
CA GLN A 213 -8.92 -4.86 -11.46
C GLN A 213 -7.58 -4.20 -11.73
N GLU A 214 -7.61 -2.87 -11.74
CA GLU A 214 -6.45 -1.98 -11.85
C GLU A 214 -6.31 -1.18 -10.55
N PRO A 215 -5.19 -0.50 -10.30
CA PRO A 215 -4.99 0.26 -9.07
C PRO A 215 -6.06 1.33 -8.81
N ASP A 216 -6.61 1.94 -9.89
CA ASP A 216 -7.58 3.04 -9.82
C ASP A 216 -9.00 2.65 -10.20
N ALA A 217 -9.22 1.41 -10.67
CA ALA A 217 -10.50 0.97 -11.18
C ALA A 217 -10.75 -0.53 -10.99
N VAL A 218 -11.99 -0.88 -10.73
CA VAL A 218 -12.45 -2.26 -10.73
C VAL A 218 -13.80 -2.36 -11.44
N GLY A 219 -13.98 -3.38 -12.28
CA GLY A 219 -15.21 -3.62 -13.02
C GLY A 219 -15.20 -4.99 -13.65
N GLY A 220 -16.19 -5.26 -14.50
CA GLY A 220 -16.26 -6.56 -15.16
C GLY A 220 -17.62 -6.86 -15.77
N LEU A 221 -17.86 -8.12 -16.06
CA LEU A 221 -19.10 -8.62 -16.61
C LEU A 221 -19.46 -10.02 -16.08
N VAL A 222 -20.72 -10.37 -16.21
CA VAL A 222 -21.23 -11.74 -16.02
C VAL A 222 -21.71 -12.27 -17.36
N SER A 223 -21.25 -13.45 -17.76
CA SER A 223 -21.71 -14.17 -18.94
C SER A 223 -22.55 -15.39 -18.57
N ASP A 224 -23.65 -15.62 -19.33
CA ASP A 224 -24.43 -16.85 -19.22
C ASP A 224 -24.14 -17.86 -20.37
N GLY A 225 -23.06 -17.62 -21.11
CA GLY A 225 -22.65 -18.39 -22.27
C GLY A 225 -23.35 -18.00 -23.59
N ARG A 226 -24.28 -17.05 -23.54
CA ARG A 226 -24.95 -16.46 -24.71
C ARG A 226 -24.80 -14.94 -24.75
N ASP A 227 -25.05 -14.30 -23.61
CA ASP A 227 -25.07 -12.86 -23.45
C ASP A 227 -24.13 -12.43 -22.33
N ASP A 228 -23.61 -11.21 -22.43
CA ASP A 228 -22.74 -10.55 -21.45
C ASP A 228 -23.47 -9.39 -20.77
N PHE A 229 -23.36 -9.32 -19.45
CA PHE A 229 -24.03 -8.34 -18.59
C PHE A 229 -22.99 -7.61 -17.76
N TYR A 230 -22.79 -6.31 -18.03
CA TYR A 230 -21.78 -5.52 -17.34
C TYR A 230 -22.14 -5.25 -15.87
N LEU A 231 -21.13 -5.33 -15.00
CA LEU A 231 -21.25 -4.94 -13.60
C LEU A 231 -21.45 -3.43 -13.49
N ARG A 232 -22.17 -3.01 -12.45
CA ARG A 232 -22.43 -1.61 -12.12
C ARG A 232 -21.87 -1.31 -10.75
N ASP A 233 -21.26 -0.14 -10.60
CA ASP A 233 -20.80 0.40 -9.31
C ASP A 233 -19.98 -0.59 -8.48
N MET A 234 -19.12 -1.36 -9.16
CA MET A 234 -18.28 -2.33 -8.47
C MET A 234 -17.26 -1.63 -7.60
N THR A 235 -17.15 -2.10 -6.35
CA THR A 235 -16.17 -1.63 -5.38
C THR A 235 -15.54 -2.81 -4.64
N VAL A 236 -14.25 -2.69 -4.35
CA VAL A 236 -13.51 -3.63 -3.50
C VAL A 236 -12.73 -2.82 -2.48
N ARG A 237 -13.02 -3.05 -1.19
CA ARG A 237 -12.32 -2.38 -0.09
C ARG A 237 -11.99 -3.41 0.99
N ALA A 238 -10.71 -3.55 1.32
CA ALA A 238 -10.25 -4.70 2.08
C ALA A 238 -10.79 -6.00 1.43
N GLU A 239 -11.46 -6.84 2.17
CA GLU A 239 -12.11 -8.05 1.67
C GLU A 239 -13.53 -7.81 1.13
N GLN A 240 -14.13 -6.64 1.37
CA GLN A 240 -15.53 -6.36 1.00
C GLN A 240 -15.66 -6.13 -0.50
N VAL A 241 -16.60 -6.83 -1.13
CA VAL A 241 -16.94 -6.74 -2.55
C VAL A 241 -18.40 -6.34 -2.69
N ARG A 242 -18.69 -5.31 -3.48
CA ARG A 242 -20.05 -4.86 -3.81
C ARG A 242 -20.15 -4.60 -5.30
N PHE A 243 -21.26 -4.96 -5.90
CA PHE A 243 -21.58 -4.61 -7.30
C PHE A 243 -23.07 -4.75 -7.58
N GLY A 244 -23.53 -4.04 -8.61
CA GLY A 244 -24.85 -4.23 -9.19
C GLY A 244 -24.77 -5.05 -10.48
N LEU A 245 -25.85 -5.73 -10.85
CA LEU A 245 -25.98 -6.47 -12.10
C LEU A 245 -27.40 -6.36 -12.63
N LEU A 246 -27.55 -5.94 -13.89
CA LEU A 246 -28.82 -6.00 -14.62
C LEU A 246 -28.84 -7.28 -15.47
N TYR A 247 -29.34 -8.38 -14.91
CA TYR A 247 -29.40 -9.68 -15.57
C TYR A 247 -30.80 -9.95 -16.13
N LYS A 248 -30.94 -10.03 -17.45
CA LYS A 248 -32.22 -10.33 -18.14
C LYS A 248 -33.39 -9.45 -17.64
N GLY A 249 -33.17 -8.15 -17.56
CA GLY A 249 -34.16 -7.17 -17.07
C GLY A 249 -34.34 -7.11 -15.56
N ARG A 250 -33.59 -7.90 -14.79
CA ARG A 250 -33.68 -8.00 -13.34
C ARG A 250 -32.49 -7.34 -12.69
N LEU A 251 -32.70 -6.24 -11.96
CA LEU A 251 -31.65 -5.57 -11.22
C LEU A 251 -31.35 -6.33 -9.92
N MET A 252 -30.10 -6.70 -9.72
CA MET A 252 -29.60 -7.41 -8.54
C MET A 252 -28.48 -6.61 -7.89
N ALA A 253 -28.44 -6.55 -6.56
CA ALA A 253 -27.36 -5.96 -5.77
C ALA A 253 -26.64 -7.06 -4.99
N PHE A 254 -25.32 -7.05 -5.10
CA PHE A 254 -24.42 -8.03 -4.50
C PHE A 254 -23.58 -7.36 -3.42
N GLU A 255 -23.52 -8.00 -2.25
CA GLU A 255 -22.59 -7.65 -1.17
C GLU A 255 -21.95 -8.94 -0.66
N GLY A 256 -20.63 -8.92 -0.43
CA GLY A 256 -19.91 -10.12 0.02
C GLY A 256 -18.48 -9.86 0.38
N LYS A 257 -17.75 -10.95 0.59
CA LYS A 257 -16.32 -10.94 0.92
C LYS A 257 -15.54 -11.82 -0.04
N ALA A 258 -14.32 -11.39 -0.34
CA ALA A 258 -13.33 -12.19 -1.05
C ALA A 258 -12.34 -12.79 -0.04
N ALA A 259 -12.01 -14.07 -0.22
CA ALA A 259 -11.05 -14.82 0.59
C ALA A 259 -10.26 -15.77 -0.32
N GLY A 260 -9.09 -15.32 -0.79
CA GLY A 260 -8.27 -16.07 -1.75
C GLY A 260 -9.03 -16.35 -3.06
N ASP A 261 -9.22 -17.63 -3.39
CA ASP A 261 -9.89 -18.08 -4.60
C ASP A 261 -11.41 -18.25 -4.44
N THR A 262 -11.99 -17.67 -3.42
CA THR A 262 -13.45 -17.71 -3.18
C THR A 262 -13.99 -16.32 -2.88
N MET A 263 -15.22 -16.06 -3.35
CA MET A 263 -16.04 -14.94 -2.91
C MET A 263 -17.42 -15.45 -2.52
N SER A 264 -18.05 -14.86 -1.52
CA SER A 264 -19.40 -15.21 -1.11
C SER A 264 -20.12 -14.06 -0.41
N GLY A 265 -21.44 -14.09 -0.44
CA GLY A 265 -22.22 -13.05 0.22
C GLY A 265 -23.71 -13.15 -0.05
N SER A 266 -24.41 -12.03 0.10
CA SER A 266 -25.83 -11.89 -0.16
C SER A 266 -26.10 -11.23 -1.52
N VAL A 267 -27.14 -11.68 -2.19
CA VAL A 267 -27.70 -11.05 -3.39
C VAL A 267 -29.16 -10.69 -3.13
N ARG A 268 -29.59 -9.50 -3.55
CA ARG A 268 -30.96 -8.98 -3.42
C ARG A 268 -31.46 -8.53 -4.78
N ALA A 269 -32.72 -8.89 -5.09
CA ALA A 269 -33.48 -8.42 -6.24
C ALA A 269 -34.94 -8.18 -5.81
N ARG A 270 -35.74 -7.46 -6.63
CA ARG A 270 -37.18 -7.33 -6.37
C ARG A 270 -37.89 -8.68 -6.25
N SER A 271 -37.43 -9.70 -6.98
CA SER A 271 -38.00 -11.04 -7.05
C SER A 271 -37.55 -11.97 -5.90
N GLY A 272 -36.70 -11.54 -4.98
CA GLY A 272 -36.17 -12.33 -3.89
C GLY A 272 -34.73 -12.02 -3.52
N SER A 273 -34.24 -12.71 -2.51
CA SER A 273 -32.87 -12.61 -2.02
C SER A 273 -32.29 -14.00 -1.79
N GLY A 274 -30.98 -14.08 -1.62
CA GLY A 274 -30.31 -15.31 -1.27
C GLY A 274 -28.80 -15.11 -1.13
N THR A 275 -28.07 -16.22 -1.09
CA THR A 275 -26.60 -16.20 -1.05
C THR A 275 -26.03 -16.45 -2.45
N TRP A 276 -24.91 -15.80 -2.73
CA TRP A 276 -24.12 -16.07 -3.91
C TRP A 276 -22.73 -16.57 -3.52
N THR A 277 -22.12 -17.35 -4.38
CA THR A 277 -20.72 -17.76 -4.26
C THR A 277 -20.03 -17.63 -5.60
N ALA A 278 -18.74 -17.35 -5.58
CA ALA A 278 -17.90 -17.42 -6.77
C ALA A 278 -16.59 -18.13 -6.44
N ARG A 279 -16.12 -18.98 -7.36
CA ARG A 279 -14.83 -19.67 -7.28
C ARG A 279 -13.97 -19.25 -8.46
N ARG A 280 -12.70 -18.93 -8.19
CA ARG A 280 -11.74 -18.59 -9.24
C ARG A 280 -11.52 -19.78 -10.17
N VAL A 281 -11.61 -19.53 -11.47
CA VAL A 281 -11.23 -20.52 -12.50
C VAL A 281 -9.70 -20.52 -12.61
N LYS A 282 -9.10 -21.70 -12.50
CA LYS A 282 -7.65 -21.91 -12.59
C LYS A 282 -7.20 -22.03 -14.03
#